data_c83d00427fbfbf9905d7add34f0d4ec7
#
_entry.id   c83d00427fbfbf9905d7add34f0d4ec7
#
_cell.length_a   1.000
_cell.length_b   1.000
_cell.length_c   1.000
_cell.angle_alpha   90.00
_cell.angle_beta   90.00
_cell.angle_gamma   90.00
#
_symmetry.space_group_name_H-M   'P 1'
#
loop_
_entity.id
_entity.type
_entity.pdbx_description
1 polymer ?
#
loop_
_entity_poly.entity_id
_entity_poly.type
_entity_poly.pdbx_seq_one_letter_code
_entity_poly.pdbx_strand_id
1 'polypeptide(L)'
;MCDGKNTLQEMASAACAQGLTTLGFTGHSYTQRDREYCMSPSRTAQYKATIAKLKTEYKGKVDILCGIEWDILSEDKRAGYDYWIGSAHHLYGKNTGKYYEIDFRPQDLHDCIYDDFDGDPLAAVEAYFAEVEKVAALKPDILAHI
;
A
#
# COMPACT_ATOMS: atom_id res chain seq x y z
N MET A 1 -10.93 2.81 5.97
CA MET A 1 -11.30 1.95 4.83
C MET A 1 -10.41 0.73 4.74
N CYS A 2 -9.14 0.85 5.00
CA CYS A 2 -8.22 -0.23 5.33
C CYS A 2 -7.84 -0.07 6.81
N ASP A 3 -6.66 0.35 7.12
CA ASP A 3 -6.08 0.49 8.46
C ASP A 3 -6.24 1.89 9.10
N GLY A 4 -6.70 2.88 8.35
CA GLY A 4 -6.91 4.24 8.84
C GLY A 4 -7.99 4.35 9.92
N LYS A 5 -7.69 5.05 11.01
CA LYS A 5 -8.61 5.26 12.14
C LYS A 5 -9.69 6.32 11.87
N ASN A 6 -9.37 7.32 11.04
CA ASN A 6 -10.26 8.42 10.71
C ASN A 6 -10.93 8.21 9.35
N THR A 7 -12.06 8.85 9.16
CA THR A 7 -12.73 8.88 7.85
C THR A 7 -11.98 9.80 6.87
N LEU A 8 -12.14 9.56 5.58
CA LEU A 8 -11.57 10.44 4.55
C LEU A 8 -12.09 11.88 4.67
N GLN A 9 -13.35 12.06 5.10
CA GLN A 9 -13.96 13.36 5.34
C GLN A 9 -13.29 14.11 6.50
N GLU A 10 -13.06 13.43 7.63
CA GLU A 10 -12.36 14.02 8.78
C GLU A 10 -10.95 14.43 8.43
N MET A 11 -10.22 13.59 7.68
CA MET A 11 -8.86 13.89 7.22
C MET A 11 -8.84 15.08 6.27
N ALA A 12 -9.78 15.17 5.32
CA ALA A 12 -9.89 16.32 4.41
C ALA A 12 -10.22 17.61 5.16
N SER A 13 -11.13 17.54 6.15
CA SER A 13 -11.47 18.68 7.00
C SER A 13 -10.28 19.17 7.81
N ALA A 14 -9.53 18.24 8.40
CA ALA A 14 -8.33 18.57 9.18
C ALA A 14 -7.23 19.18 8.30
N ALA A 15 -6.99 18.65 7.12
CA ALA A 15 -6.02 19.18 6.16
C ALA A 15 -6.37 20.62 5.76
N CYS A 16 -7.65 20.88 5.46
CA CYS A 16 -8.14 22.21 5.15
C CYS A 16 -7.96 23.18 6.32
N ALA A 17 -8.31 22.75 7.54
CA ALA A 17 -8.17 23.59 8.75
C ALA A 17 -6.71 23.92 9.08
N GLN A 18 -5.76 23.04 8.70
CA GLN A 18 -4.32 23.27 8.87
C GLN A 18 -3.68 24.05 7.70
N GLY A 19 -4.46 24.44 6.70
CA GLY A 19 -3.97 25.23 5.56
C GLY A 19 -3.13 24.42 4.58
N LEU A 20 -3.27 23.09 4.52
CA LEU A 20 -2.62 22.27 3.51
C LEU A 20 -3.21 22.61 2.13
N THR A 21 -2.34 22.72 1.13
CA THR A 21 -2.74 22.99 -0.26
C THR A 21 -3.11 21.72 -1.01
N THR A 22 -2.54 20.60 -0.64
CA THR A 22 -2.75 19.30 -1.30
C THR A 22 -2.85 18.19 -0.27
N LEU A 23 -3.77 17.25 -0.48
CA LEU A 23 -3.94 16.04 0.32
C LEU A 23 -4.09 14.82 -0.61
N GLY A 24 -3.15 13.89 -0.56
CA GLY A 24 -3.25 12.60 -1.23
C GLY A 24 -3.72 11.52 -0.26
N PHE A 25 -4.70 10.73 -0.68
CA PHE A 25 -5.09 9.51 0.02
C PHE A 25 -4.46 8.29 -0.63
N THR A 26 -3.97 7.35 0.19
CA THR A 26 -3.41 6.07 -0.26
C THR A 26 -3.93 4.97 0.63
N GLY A 27 -4.88 4.18 0.14
CA GLY A 27 -5.29 2.95 0.81
C GLY A 27 -4.58 1.76 0.17
N HIS A 28 -4.43 0.65 0.90
CA HIS A 28 -3.82 -0.58 0.39
C HIS A 28 -4.67 -1.23 -0.71
N SER A 29 -4.02 -1.59 -1.81
CA SER A 29 -4.64 -2.29 -2.93
C SER A 29 -5.06 -3.72 -2.54
N TYR A 30 -6.08 -4.25 -3.21
CA TYR A 30 -6.59 -5.57 -2.90
C TYR A 30 -5.59 -6.67 -3.25
N THR A 31 -5.36 -7.55 -2.27
CA THR A 31 -4.72 -8.84 -2.46
C THR A 31 -5.45 -9.91 -1.64
N GLN A 32 -5.52 -11.14 -2.12
CA GLN A 32 -6.09 -12.25 -1.34
C GLN A 32 -5.22 -12.64 -0.14
N ARG A 33 -3.98 -12.20 -0.11
CA ARG A 33 -3.01 -12.58 0.93
C ARG A 33 -3.12 -11.74 2.18
N ASP A 34 -3.60 -10.51 2.05
CA ASP A 34 -3.70 -9.55 3.14
C ASP A 34 -5.11 -8.93 3.20
N ARG A 35 -6.10 -9.75 3.53
CA ARG A 35 -7.51 -9.32 3.58
C ARG A 35 -7.85 -8.45 4.78
N GLU A 36 -7.03 -8.42 5.79
CA GLU A 36 -7.28 -7.64 7.02
C GLU A 36 -6.99 -6.16 6.80
N TYR A 37 -5.93 -5.85 6.07
CA TYR A 37 -5.46 -4.47 5.84
C TYR A 37 -5.90 -3.89 4.50
N CYS A 38 -5.97 -4.69 3.44
CA CYS A 38 -6.30 -4.20 2.12
C CYS A 38 -7.79 -3.86 1.95
N MET A 39 -8.07 -3.00 0.99
CA MET A 39 -9.44 -2.71 0.57
C MET A 39 -9.97 -3.85 -0.30
N SER A 40 -11.14 -4.41 0.07
CA SER A 40 -11.86 -5.29 -0.86
C SER A 40 -12.29 -4.53 -2.13
N PRO A 41 -12.59 -5.22 -3.26
CA PRO A 41 -13.05 -4.55 -4.48
C PRO A 41 -14.24 -3.61 -4.28
N SER A 42 -15.18 -3.96 -3.40
CA SER A 42 -16.30 -3.08 -3.05
C SER A 42 -15.86 -1.86 -2.23
N ARG A 43 -14.92 -2.02 -1.32
CA ARG A 43 -14.34 -0.90 -0.55
C ARG A 43 -13.50 0.02 -1.44
N THR A 44 -12.76 -0.54 -2.41
CA THR A 44 -12.03 0.25 -3.42
C THR A 44 -12.97 1.13 -4.24
N ALA A 45 -14.11 0.59 -4.68
CA ALA A 45 -15.11 1.38 -5.41
C ALA A 45 -15.69 2.50 -4.53
N GLN A 46 -16.02 2.20 -3.26
CA GLN A 46 -16.50 3.20 -2.30
C GLN A 46 -15.45 4.27 -1.99
N TYR A 47 -14.19 3.88 -1.84
CA TYR A 47 -13.05 4.76 -1.63
C TYR A 47 -12.93 5.78 -2.77
N LYS A 48 -12.89 5.34 -4.03
CA LYS A 48 -12.84 6.22 -5.20
C LYS A 48 -14.06 7.16 -5.28
N ALA A 49 -15.25 6.64 -5.04
CA ALA A 49 -16.47 7.44 -5.06
C ALA A 49 -16.48 8.52 -3.96
N THR A 50 -15.97 8.20 -2.76
CA THR A 50 -15.86 9.15 -1.66
C THR A 50 -14.86 10.24 -1.99
N ILE A 51 -13.68 9.89 -2.50
CA ILE A 51 -12.67 10.90 -2.89
C ILE A 51 -13.17 11.79 -4.02
N ALA A 52 -13.91 11.27 -4.99
CA ALA A 52 -14.51 12.09 -6.05
C ALA A 52 -15.47 13.16 -5.49
N LYS A 53 -16.25 12.83 -4.45
CA LYS A 53 -17.09 13.80 -3.74
C LYS A 53 -16.24 14.85 -3.01
N LEU A 54 -15.19 14.41 -2.29
CA LEU A 54 -14.28 15.30 -1.57
C LEU A 54 -13.55 16.26 -2.51
N LYS A 55 -13.10 15.80 -3.69
CA LYS A 55 -12.52 16.67 -4.72
C LYS A 55 -13.46 17.83 -5.10
N THR A 56 -14.76 17.54 -5.19
CA THR A 56 -15.76 18.56 -5.51
C THR A 56 -16.01 19.51 -4.33
N GLU A 57 -16.16 18.97 -3.12
CA GLU A 57 -16.47 19.72 -1.90
C GLU A 57 -15.35 20.68 -1.49
N TYR A 58 -14.09 20.23 -1.65
CA TYR A 58 -12.91 21.00 -1.25
C TYR A 58 -12.25 21.78 -2.41
N LYS A 59 -12.91 21.83 -3.58
CA LYS A 59 -12.41 22.56 -4.74
C LYS A 59 -12.08 24.02 -4.40
N GLY A 60 -10.85 24.43 -4.70
CA GLY A 60 -10.35 25.78 -4.40
C GLY A 60 -9.92 26.00 -2.94
N LYS A 61 -9.96 24.97 -2.10
CA LYS A 61 -9.46 24.99 -0.72
C LYS A 61 -8.26 24.06 -0.55
N VAL A 62 -8.42 22.79 -0.93
CA VAL A 62 -7.39 21.74 -0.87
C VAL A 62 -7.51 20.90 -2.13
N ASP A 63 -6.40 20.67 -2.83
CA ASP A 63 -6.35 19.73 -3.94
C ASP A 63 -6.30 18.30 -3.39
N ILE A 64 -7.38 17.55 -3.62
CA ILE A 64 -7.48 16.17 -3.13
C ILE A 64 -7.11 15.20 -4.24
N LEU A 65 -6.17 14.31 -3.94
CA LEU A 65 -5.68 13.28 -4.86
C LEU A 65 -6.12 11.89 -4.41
N CYS A 66 -6.55 11.09 -5.37
CA CYS A 66 -6.91 9.68 -5.19
C CYS A 66 -5.70 8.82 -5.55
N GLY A 67 -4.93 8.40 -4.57
CA GLY A 67 -3.83 7.48 -4.76
C GLY A 67 -4.19 6.05 -4.34
N ILE A 68 -3.25 5.16 -4.53
CA ILE A 68 -3.28 3.77 -4.07
C ILE A 68 -1.88 3.34 -3.66
N GLU A 69 -1.75 2.65 -2.55
CA GLU A 69 -0.56 1.87 -2.23
C GLU A 69 -0.72 0.49 -2.86
N TRP A 70 -0.03 0.31 -3.98
CA TRP A 70 -0.14 -0.87 -4.81
C TRP A 70 0.97 -1.87 -4.48
N ASP A 71 0.60 -2.98 -3.88
CA ASP A 71 1.51 -4.09 -3.59
C ASP A 71 1.83 -4.90 -4.85
N ILE A 72 3.04 -5.49 -4.93
CA ILE A 72 3.45 -6.34 -6.05
C ILE A 72 2.54 -7.56 -6.25
N LEU A 73 1.87 -8.03 -5.19
CA LEU A 73 0.91 -9.12 -5.22
C LEU A 73 -0.53 -8.66 -5.44
N SER A 74 -0.74 -7.38 -5.75
CA SER A 74 -2.07 -6.81 -5.92
C SER A 74 -2.80 -7.38 -7.12
N GLU A 75 -4.09 -7.65 -6.92
CA GLU A 75 -5.03 -8.03 -7.98
C GLU A 75 -5.78 -6.81 -8.55
N ASP A 76 -5.59 -5.62 -7.97
CA ASP A 76 -6.21 -4.39 -8.44
C ASP A 76 -5.53 -3.84 -9.70
N LYS A 77 -6.33 -3.17 -10.53
CA LYS A 77 -5.81 -2.41 -11.67
C LYS A 77 -5.33 -1.04 -11.19
N ARG A 78 -4.14 -0.62 -11.64
CA ARG A 78 -3.58 0.71 -11.34
C ARG A 78 -4.32 1.87 -12.03
N ALA A 79 -5.21 1.58 -12.96
CA ALA A 79 -5.96 2.60 -13.68
C ALA A 79 -7.01 3.31 -12.82
N GLY A 80 -7.19 4.60 -13.04
CA GLY A 80 -8.21 5.42 -12.37
C GLY A 80 -7.80 5.94 -11.00
N TYR A 81 -6.49 6.04 -10.74
CA TYR A 81 -5.89 6.78 -9.66
C TYR A 81 -5.10 7.97 -10.20
N ASP A 82 -4.97 9.04 -9.41
CA ASP A 82 -4.16 10.21 -9.77
C ASP A 82 -2.66 9.91 -9.65
N TYR A 83 -2.30 9.03 -8.70
CA TYR A 83 -0.94 8.54 -8.48
C TYR A 83 -0.97 7.17 -7.79
N TRP A 84 0.15 6.47 -7.81
CA TRP A 84 0.29 5.22 -7.10
C TRP A 84 1.66 5.07 -6.44
N ILE A 85 1.64 4.51 -5.24
CA ILE A 85 2.82 4.12 -4.49
C ILE A 85 3.03 2.63 -4.74
N GLY A 86 4.21 2.24 -5.17
CA GLY A 86 4.55 0.83 -5.36
C GLY A 86 5.22 0.27 -4.11
N SER A 87 4.75 -0.86 -3.63
CA SER A 87 5.23 -1.51 -2.41
C SER A 87 5.43 -3.02 -2.58
N ALA A 88 6.25 -3.60 -1.71
CA ALA A 88 6.44 -5.03 -1.54
C ALA A 88 6.41 -5.35 -0.04
N HIS A 89 5.36 -6.01 0.43
CA HIS A 89 5.17 -6.35 1.84
C HIS A 89 5.49 -7.81 2.17
N HIS A 90 5.67 -8.64 1.13
CA HIS A 90 5.80 -10.09 1.31
C HIS A 90 7.05 -10.64 0.61
N LEU A 91 7.67 -11.62 1.26
CA LEU A 91 8.64 -12.50 0.62
C LEU A 91 8.04 -13.89 0.39
N TYR A 92 8.33 -14.48 -0.77
CA TYR A 92 7.97 -15.86 -1.06
C TYR A 92 9.08 -16.80 -0.62
N GLY A 93 8.77 -17.66 0.32
CA GLY A 93 9.67 -18.74 0.78
C GLY A 93 9.65 -19.92 -0.18
N LYS A 94 10.79 -20.20 -0.81
CA LYS A 94 10.92 -21.29 -1.80
C LYS A 94 10.89 -22.68 -1.16
N ASN A 95 11.40 -22.81 0.07
CA ASN A 95 11.44 -24.08 0.79
C ASN A 95 10.07 -24.43 1.34
N THR A 96 9.37 -23.45 1.91
CA THR A 96 8.08 -23.65 2.56
C THR A 96 6.89 -23.50 1.62
N GLY A 97 7.05 -22.78 0.50
CA GLY A 97 5.95 -22.41 -0.40
C GLY A 97 5.00 -21.35 0.18
N LYS A 98 5.42 -20.67 1.26
CA LYS A 98 4.63 -19.64 1.95
C LYS A 98 5.02 -18.24 1.52
N TYR A 99 4.11 -17.30 1.74
CA TYR A 99 4.41 -15.87 1.75
C TYR A 99 4.53 -15.40 3.19
N TYR A 100 5.59 -14.69 3.50
CA TYR A 100 5.84 -14.07 4.79
C TYR A 100 5.61 -12.57 4.67
N GLU A 101 4.81 -12.01 5.57
CA GLU A 101 4.60 -10.57 5.70
C GLU A 101 5.75 -10.00 6.54
N ILE A 102 6.72 -9.38 5.87
CA ILE A 102 8.02 -9.08 6.48
C ILE A 102 8.07 -7.80 7.31
N ASP A 103 7.08 -6.93 7.14
CA ASP A 103 6.99 -5.62 7.79
C ASP A 103 5.89 -5.55 8.87
N PHE A 104 5.20 -6.66 9.15
CA PHE A 104 4.11 -6.70 10.12
C PHE A 104 4.56 -7.16 11.51
N ARG A 105 5.08 -8.38 11.63
CA ARG A 105 5.54 -8.94 12.90
C ARG A 105 7.00 -9.34 12.82
N PRO A 106 7.81 -9.00 13.85
CA PRO A 106 9.20 -9.47 13.91
C PRO A 106 9.33 -11.00 13.78
N GLN A 107 8.33 -11.76 14.25
CA GLN A 107 8.32 -13.20 14.17
C GLN A 107 8.19 -13.70 12.73
N ASP A 108 7.37 -13.05 11.90
CA ASP A 108 7.18 -13.44 10.49
C ASP A 108 8.49 -13.28 9.70
N LEU A 109 9.23 -12.19 9.95
CA LEU A 109 10.57 -11.99 9.36
C LEU A 109 11.57 -13.01 9.89
N HIS A 110 11.55 -13.29 11.19
CA HIS A 110 12.42 -14.30 11.80
C HIS A 110 12.17 -15.67 11.18
N ASP A 111 10.91 -16.09 11.11
CA ASP A 111 10.55 -17.40 10.54
C ASP A 111 10.95 -17.47 9.05
N CYS A 112 10.75 -16.39 8.29
CA CYS A 112 11.19 -16.28 6.91
C CYS A 112 12.70 -16.54 6.77
N ILE A 113 13.51 -15.87 7.61
CA ILE A 113 14.99 -16.01 7.59
C ILE A 113 15.41 -17.46 7.89
N TYR A 114 14.82 -18.06 8.92
CA TYR A 114 15.23 -19.42 9.34
C TYR A 114 14.68 -20.52 8.43
N ASP A 115 13.43 -20.42 7.99
CA ASP A 115 12.78 -21.48 7.22
C ASP A 115 13.19 -21.48 5.74
N ASP A 116 13.50 -20.30 5.18
CA ASP A 116 13.69 -20.14 3.74
C ASP A 116 15.07 -19.57 3.33
N PHE A 117 15.85 -19.05 4.29
CA PHE A 117 17.18 -18.48 4.02
C PHE A 117 18.28 -19.07 4.92
N ASP A 118 18.09 -20.28 5.47
CA ASP A 118 19.07 -21.00 6.28
C ASP A 118 19.64 -20.17 7.46
N GLY A 119 18.85 -19.24 8.00
CA GLY A 119 19.26 -18.33 9.06
C GLY A 119 20.13 -17.16 8.58
N ASP A 120 20.29 -16.95 7.28
CA ASP A 120 21.06 -15.83 6.72
C ASP A 120 20.17 -14.61 6.50
N PRO A 121 20.24 -13.56 7.35
CA PRO A 121 19.43 -12.38 7.19
C PRO A 121 19.80 -11.54 5.96
N LEU A 122 21.07 -11.62 5.50
CA LEU A 122 21.49 -10.85 4.31
C LEU A 122 20.88 -11.44 3.04
N ALA A 123 20.80 -12.78 2.95
CA ALA A 123 20.12 -13.44 1.84
C ALA A 123 18.61 -13.07 1.79
N ALA A 124 17.95 -12.96 2.95
CA ALA A 124 16.57 -12.51 3.02
C ALA A 124 16.42 -11.03 2.57
N VAL A 125 17.34 -10.15 2.97
CA VAL A 125 17.39 -8.75 2.54
C VAL A 125 17.61 -8.64 1.03
N GLU A 126 18.54 -9.39 0.44
CA GLU A 126 18.77 -9.43 -1.00
C GLU A 126 17.50 -9.88 -1.75
N ALA A 127 16.80 -10.89 -1.24
CA ALA A 127 15.55 -11.35 -1.82
C ALA A 127 14.45 -10.28 -1.75
N TYR A 128 14.37 -9.54 -0.63
CA TYR A 128 13.45 -8.41 -0.51
C TYR A 128 13.73 -7.31 -1.53
N PHE A 129 14.99 -6.88 -1.64
CA PHE A 129 15.35 -5.86 -2.63
C PHE A 129 15.11 -6.32 -4.08
N ALA A 130 15.20 -7.62 -4.37
CA ALA A 130 14.81 -8.14 -5.66
C ALA A 130 13.30 -7.98 -5.95
N GLU A 131 12.43 -8.06 -4.93
CA GLU A 131 11.01 -7.71 -5.08
C GLU A 131 10.82 -6.20 -5.26
N VAL A 132 11.52 -5.38 -4.49
CA VAL A 132 11.50 -3.90 -4.63
C VAL A 132 11.94 -3.48 -6.05
N GLU A 133 12.97 -4.11 -6.63
CA GLU A 133 13.41 -3.88 -8.00
C GLU A 133 12.31 -4.17 -9.03
N LYS A 134 11.54 -5.24 -8.83
CA LYS A 134 10.38 -5.55 -9.69
C LYS A 134 9.31 -4.46 -9.61
N VAL A 135 9.03 -3.95 -8.41
CA VAL A 135 8.12 -2.82 -8.21
C VAL A 135 8.65 -1.56 -8.91
N ALA A 136 9.93 -1.24 -8.71
CA ALA A 136 10.57 -0.08 -9.34
C ALA A 136 10.53 -0.14 -10.88
N ALA A 137 10.70 -1.33 -11.45
CA ALA A 137 10.62 -1.56 -12.91
C ALA A 137 9.22 -1.24 -13.47
N LEU A 138 8.17 -1.28 -12.65
CA LEU A 138 6.82 -0.87 -13.02
C LEU A 138 6.62 0.65 -13.03
N LYS A 139 7.62 1.42 -12.63
CA LYS A 139 7.66 2.89 -12.61
C LYS A 139 6.51 3.51 -11.79
N PRO A 140 6.42 3.23 -10.47
CA PRO A 140 5.49 3.93 -9.60
C PRO A 140 5.82 5.42 -9.55
N ASP A 141 4.82 6.25 -9.20
CA ASP A 141 5.05 7.66 -8.92
C ASP A 141 5.90 7.83 -7.66
N ILE A 142 5.72 6.93 -6.68
CA ILE A 142 6.47 6.86 -5.44
C ILE A 142 6.84 5.39 -5.18
N LEU A 143 8.10 5.11 -4.87
CA LEU A 143 8.51 3.81 -4.36
C LEU A 143 8.43 3.84 -2.84
N ALA A 144 7.66 2.92 -2.26
CA ALA A 144 7.44 2.88 -0.81
C ALA A 144 8.61 2.21 -0.08
N HIS A 145 8.72 2.54 1.21
CA HIS A 145 9.55 1.95 2.26
C HIS A 145 10.61 0.95 1.76
N ILE A 146 11.80 1.47 1.57
CA ILE A 146 12.98 0.73 1.15
C ILE A 146 13.81 0.35 2.40
#